data_2a0eefe6bd486ac9a00d0e36d410ec07
#
_entry.id   2a0eefe6bd486ac9a00d0e36d410ec07
#
_cell.length_a   1.000
_cell.length_b   1.000
_cell.length_c   1.000
_cell.angle_alpha   90.00
_cell.angle_beta   90.00
_cell.angle_gamma   90.00
#
_symmetry.space_group_name_H-M   'P 1'
#
loop_
_entity.id
_entity.type
_entity.pdbx_description
1 polymer ?
#
loop_
_entity_poly.entity_id
_entity_poly.type
_entity_poly.pdbx_seq_one_letter_code
_entity_poly.pdbx_strand_id
1 'polypeptide(L)'
;MSDLLALPLACAAALLLRRYVLCLTRIQGRSMLPTLKSGQWAFVTRFDYRLHPPRRGDVVICFFPGRMMKRLPFLRQMMVKRVVGLPGETVAFAEGRVLIGGLPLDEPYLDPLHTRRPITREAVTLGENEYFVLGDNRDGSRDSRAVGPLDRRMIVGRVRFLLPFHPVGAGK
;
A
#
# COMPACT_ATOMS: atom_id res chain seq x y z
N MET A 1 -2.19 32.54 -33.02
CA MET A 1 -2.44 31.13 -33.33
C MET A 1 -1.73 30.17 -32.36
N SER A 2 -0.65 30.61 -31.68
CA SER A 2 0.10 29.81 -30.68
C SER A 2 -0.72 29.50 -29.42
N ASP A 3 -1.56 30.44 -28.97
CA ASP A 3 -2.28 30.30 -27.69
C ASP A 3 -3.46 29.32 -27.74
N LEU A 4 -4.01 29.09 -28.94
CA LEU A 4 -5.12 28.14 -29.13
C LEU A 4 -4.70 26.69 -28.94
N LEU A 5 -3.44 26.37 -29.16
CA LEU A 5 -2.86 25.02 -28.94
C LEU A 5 -2.25 24.83 -27.56
N ALA A 6 -1.93 25.90 -26.86
CA ALA A 6 -1.28 25.85 -25.56
C ALA A 6 -2.19 25.20 -24.49
N LEU A 7 -3.49 25.54 -24.48
CA LEU A 7 -4.44 24.99 -23.49
C LEU A 7 -4.67 23.49 -23.66
N PRO A 8 -4.97 22.94 -24.85
CA PRO A 8 -5.13 21.50 -25.01
C PRO A 8 -3.84 20.72 -24.73
N LEU A 9 -2.68 21.29 -25.07
CA LEU A 9 -1.37 20.68 -24.78
C LEU A 9 -1.11 20.64 -23.27
N ALA A 10 -1.40 21.71 -22.56
CA ALA A 10 -1.30 21.76 -21.09
C ALA A 10 -2.25 20.77 -20.42
N CYS A 11 -3.50 20.67 -20.88
CA CYS A 11 -4.46 19.69 -20.41
C CYS A 11 -3.99 18.25 -20.66
N ALA A 12 -3.48 17.97 -21.86
CA ALA A 12 -2.92 16.66 -22.19
C ALA A 12 -1.71 16.31 -21.30
N ALA A 13 -0.80 17.25 -21.10
CA ALA A 13 0.35 17.08 -20.20
C ALA A 13 -0.09 16.84 -18.77
N ALA A 14 -1.07 17.58 -18.26
CA ALA A 14 -1.62 17.40 -16.92
C ALA A 14 -2.31 16.03 -16.75
N LEU A 15 -3.04 15.57 -17.76
CA LEU A 15 -3.66 14.24 -17.76
C LEU A 15 -2.62 13.13 -17.82
N LEU A 16 -1.56 13.29 -18.60
CA LEU A 16 -0.44 12.34 -18.66
C LEU A 16 0.29 12.31 -17.31
N LEU A 17 0.59 13.46 -16.73
CA LEU A 17 1.21 13.56 -15.42
C LEU A 17 0.36 12.86 -14.35
N ARG A 18 -0.94 13.13 -14.32
CA ARG A 18 -1.88 12.49 -13.41
C ARG A 18 -1.97 10.98 -13.63
N ARG A 19 -1.96 10.52 -14.88
CA ARG A 19 -2.09 9.10 -15.22
C ARG A 19 -0.83 8.30 -14.90
N TYR A 20 0.35 8.88 -15.09
CA TYR A 20 1.61 8.15 -15.06
C TYR A 20 2.51 8.48 -13.88
N VAL A 21 2.40 9.67 -13.31
CA VAL A 21 3.39 10.14 -12.31
C VAL A 21 2.80 10.26 -10.91
N LEU A 22 1.72 11.00 -10.74
CA LEU A 22 1.22 11.38 -9.42
C LEU A 22 -0.29 11.17 -9.30
N CYS A 23 -0.70 10.55 -8.22
CA CYS A 23 -2.08 10.47 -7.82
C CYS A 23 -2.20 10.94 -6.36
N LEU A 24 -3.06 11.94 -6.14
CA LEU A 24 -3.44 12.34 -4.79
C LEU A 24 -4.62 11.45 -4.34
N THR A 25 -4.47 10.77 -3.23
CA THR A 25 -5.52 9.90 -2.67
C THR A 25 -5.73 10.17 -1.19
N ARG A 26 -6.96 10.03 -0.73
CA ARG A 26 -7.30 10.11 0.68
C ARG A 26 -7.25 8.73 1.31
N ILE A 27 -6.44 8.59 2.36
CA ILE A 27 -6.32 7.34 3.11
C ILE A 27 -7.63 7.06 3.84
N GLN A 28 -8.13 5.85 3.72
CA GLN A 28 -9.34 5.40 4.42
C GLN A 28 -9.03 4.13 5.20
N GLY A 29 -9.56 4.06 6.42
CA GLY A 29 -9.39 2.91 7.31
C GLY A 29 -8.21 3.04 8.26
N ARG A 30 -8.06 2.01 9.10
CA ARG A 30 -7.13 1.99 10.24
C ARG A 30 -5.99 0.97 10.07
N SER A 31 -5.92 0.30 8.92
CA SER A 31 -5.01 -0.83 8.71
C SER A 31 -3.52 -0.46 8.68
N MET A 32 -3.20 0.82 8.54
CA MET A 32 -1.82 1.33 8.48
C MET A 32 -1.46 2.19 9.70
N LEU A 33 -2.25 2.16 10.77
CA LEU A 33 -1.87 2.80 12.03
C LEU A 33 -0.62 2.12 12.63
N PRO A 34 0.28 2.87 13.24
CA PRO A 34 0.26 4.34 13.45
C PRO A 34 0.78 5.14 12.25
N THR A 35 1.40 4.48 11.26
CA THR A 35 2.11 5.13 10.14
C THR A 35 1.21 6.06 9.33
N LEU A 36 -0.02 5.60 9.02
CA LEU A 36 -1.01 6.38 8.28
C LEU A 36 -2.32 6.46 9.04
N LYS A 37 -2.85 7.68 9.17
CA LYS A 37 -4.15 7.92 9.81
C LYS A 37 -5.25 8.04 8.76
N SER A 38 -6.45 7.56 9.09
CA SER A 38 -7.62 7.75 8.22
C SER A 38 -7.91 9.24 8.03
N GLY A 39 -8.21 9.64 6.80
CA GLY A 39 -8.44 11.03 6.43
C GLY A 39 -7.23 11.78 5.89
N GLN A 40 -6.02 11.29 6.10
CA GLN A 40 -4.81 11.89 5.53
C GLN A 40 -4.81 11.84 4.00
N TRP A 41 -4.24 12.86 3.38
CA TRP A 41 -3.95 12.87 1.96
C TRP A 41 -2.55 12.34 1.70
N ALA A 42 -2.42 11.50 0.70
CA ALA A 42 -1.15 10.89 0.31
C ALA A 42 -0.89 11.08 -1.18
N PHE A 43 0.35 11.45 -1.51
CA PHE A 43 0.85 11.40 -2.87
C PHE A 43 1.34 9.99 -3.18
N VAL A 44 0.85 9.46 -4.29
CA VAL A 44 1.19 8.13 -4.78
C VAL A 44 1.84 8.26 -6.14
N THR A 45 3.02 7.68 -6.30
CA THR A 45 3.70 7.61 -7.59
C THR A 45 3.48 6.24 -8.21
N ARG A 46 3.06 6.24 -9.48
CA ARG A 46 2.93 5.01 -10.28
C ARG A 46 4.17 4.73 -11.11
N PHE A 47 4.91 5.77 -11.42
CA PHE A 47 6.08 5.71 -12.28
C PHE A 47 7.24 4.95 -11.63
N ASP A 48 7.40 5.04 -10.32
CA ASP A 48 8.47 4.35 -9.60
C ASP A 48 8.56 2.87 -9.95
N TYR A 49 7.43 2.21 -10.01
CA TYR A 49 7.37 0.78 -10.23
C TYR A 49 7.37 0.36 -11.71
N ARG A 50 7.59 1.31 -12.60
CA ARG A 50 7.98 1.07 -13.99
C ARG A 50 9.49 0.98 -14.15
N LEU A 51 10.23 1.68 -13.29
CA LEU A 51 11.70 1.74 -13.30
C LEU A 51 12.32 0.70 -12.36
N HIS A 52 11.68 0.47 -11.22
CA HIS A 52 12.21 -0.40 -10.18
C HIS A 52 11.11 -1.31 -9.61
N PRO A 53 11.44 -2.55 -9.20
CA PRO A 53 10.51 -3.39 -8.48
C PRO A 53 10.19 -2.78 -7.10
N PRO A 54 9.03 -3.12 -6.49
CA PRO A 54 8.74 -2.79 -5.11
C PRO A 54 9.83 -3.33 -4.17
N ARG A 55 10.20 -2.53 -3.17
CA ARG A 55 11.22 -2.87 -2.18
C ARG A 55 10.57 -3.18 -0.84
N ARG A 56 11.25 -3.97 -0.02
CA ARG A 56 10.83 -4.20 1.38
C ARG A 56 10.71 -2.86 2.11
N GLY A 57 9.65 -2.70 2.89
CA GLY A 57 9.33 -1.47 3.60
C GLY A 57 8.52 -0.45 2.81
N ASP A 58 8.39 -0.59 1.48
CA ASP A 58 7.57 0.33 0.67
C ASP A 58 6.11 0.26 1.12
N VAL A 59 5.52 1.45 1.34
CA VAL A 59 4.08 1.57 1.52
C VAL A 59 3.43 1.74 0.15
N VAL A 60 2.56 0.80 -0.20
CA VAL A 60 2.03 0.66 -1.56
C VAL A 60 0.52 0.75 -1.61
N ILE A 61 0.01 1.27 -2.73
CA ILE A 61 -1.39 1.08 -3.12
C ILE A 61 -1.48 -0.21 -3.91
N CYS A 62 -2.39 -1.09 -3.51
CA CYS A 62 -2.59 -2.37 -4.15
C CYS A 62 -4.06 -2.76 -4.23
N PHE A 63 -4.36 -3.75 -5.07
CA PHE A 63 -5.66 -4.40 -5.15
C PHE A 63 -5.54 -5.82 -4.59
N PHE A 64 -6.58 -6.29 -3.91
CA PHE A 64 -6.69 -7.70 -3.56
C PHE A 64 -7.69 -8.41 -4.48
N PRO A 65 -7.43 -9.67 -4.85
CA PRO A 65 -8.36 -10.46 -5.64
C PRO A 65 -9.74 -10.53 -4.97
N GLY A 66 -10.79 -10.47 -5.78
CA GLY A 66 -12.17 -10.60 -5.30
C GLY A 66 -12.70 -9.44 -4.47
N ARG A 67 -11.94 -8.36 -4.28
CA ARG A 67 -12.38 -7.22 -3.49
C ARG A 67 -12.85 -6.08 -4.39
N MET A 68 -14.16 -5.80 -4.34
CA MET A 68 -14.82 -4.76 -5.10
C MET A 68 -15.26 -3.62 -4.17
N MET A 69 -15.44 -2.43 -4.70
CA MET A 69 -15.97 -1.30 -3.92
C MET A 69 -17.44 -1.52 -3.59
N LYS A 70 -17.85 -1.29 -2.33
CA LYS A 70 -19.24 -1.49 -1.89
C LYS A 70 -20.26 -0.67 -2.68
N ARG A 71 -19.91 0.58 -3.04
CA ARG A 71 -20.80 1.48 -3.79
C ARG A 71 -20.75 1.30 -5.30
N LEU A 72 -19.66 0.75 -5.82
CA LEU A 72 -19.41 0.55 -7.25
C LEU A 72 -18.80 -0.85 -7.42
N PRO A 73 -19.61 -1.90 -7.45
CA PRO A 73 -19.13 -3.28 -7.42
C PRO A 73 -18.33 -3.70 -8.66
N PHE A 74 -18.33 -2.89 -9.71
CA PHE A 74 -17.48 -3.08 -10.88
C PHE A 74 -16.06 -2.48 -10.73
N LEU A 75 -15.81 -1.69 -9.65
CA LEU A 75 -14.49 -1.14 -9.38
C LEU A 75 -13.79 -1.92 -8.26
N ARG A 76 -12.52 -2.23 -8.49
CA ARG A 76 -11.66 -2.86 -7.47
C ARG A 76 -11.37 -1.90 -6.33
N GLN A 77 -11.46 -2.39 -5.10
CA GLN A 77 -11.14 -1.60 -3.93
C GLN A 77 -9.62 -1.47 -3.79
N MET A 78 -9.12 -0.23 -3.86
CA MET A 78 -7.72 0.08 -3.55
C MET A 78 -7.45 -0.02 -2.05
N MET A 79 -6.32 -0.59 -1.70
CA MET A 79 -5.87 -0.76 -0.32
C MET A 79 -4.44 -0.25 -0.17
N VAL A 80 -4.13 0.25 1.02
CA VAL A 80 -2.77 0.66 1.37
C VAL A 80 -2.17 -0.40 2.28
N LYS A 81 -0.98 -0.90 1.95
CA LYS A 81 -0.23 -1.92 2.70
C LYS A 81 1.27 -1.66 2.60
N ARG A 82 2.04 -2.33 3.46
CA ARG A 82 3.50 -2.33 3.41
C ARG A 82 4.02 -3.64 2.83
N VAL A 83 5.01 -3.54 1.94
CA VAL A 83 5.72 -4.70 1.41
C VAL A 83 6.64 -5.26 2.49
N VAL A 84 6.47 -6.53 2.85
CA VAL A 84 7.32 -7.24 3.84
C VAL A 84 8.05 -8.42 3.25
N GLY A 85 7.46 -9.16 2.30
CA GLY A 85 8.11 -10.25 1.58
C GLY A 85 8.34 -9.87 0.13
N LEU A 86 9.48 -10.27 -0.42
CA LEU A 86 9.90 -10.05 -1.80
C LEU A 86 9.87 -11.37 -2.58
N PRO A 87 9.87 -11.33 -3.93
CA PRO A 87 9.93 -12.52 -4.77
C PRO A 87 11.04 -13.50 -4.36
N GLY A 88 10.71 -14.78 -4.34
CA GLY A 88 11.62 -15.88 -3.99
C GLY A 88 11.85 -16.08 -2.48
N GLU A 89 11.33 -15.21 -1.63
CA GLU A 89 11.53 -15.32 -0.19
C GLU A 89 10.47 -16.21 0.48
N THR A 90 10.87 -16.85 1.58
CA THR A 90 9.94 -17.53 2.47
C THR A 90 9.57 -16.62 3.63
N VAL A 91 8.29 -16.32 3.73
CA VAL A 91 7.69 -15.52 4.83
C VAL A 91 7.06 -16.48 5.83
N ALA A 92 7.49 -16.39 7.07
CA ALA A 92 6.95 -17.17 8.18
C ALA A 92 6.57 -16.25 9.35
N PHE A 93 5.93 -16.82 10.36
CA PHE A 93 5.52 -16.10 11.56
C PHE A 93 5.87 -16.93 12.80
N ALA A 94 6.60 -16.33 13.72
CA ALA A 94 6.89 -16.93 15.02
C ALA A 94 6.89 -15.86 16.10
N GLU A 95 6.35 -16.18 17.27
CA GLU A 95 6.31 -15.29 18.44
C GLU A 95 5.75 -13.88 18.13
N GLY A 96 4.77 -13.80 17.25
CA GLY A 96 4.18 -12.53 16.82
C GLY A 96 5.03 -11.70 15.83
N ARG A 97 6.20 -12.20 15.45
CA ARG A 97 7.13 -11.56 14.50
C ARG A 97 7.03 -12.15 13.11
N VAL A 98 7.36 -11.34 12.12
CA VAL A 98 7.58 -11.82 10.74
C VAL A 98 9.00 -12.33 10.61
N LEU A 99 9.15 -13.50 10.02
CA LEU A 99 10.45 -14.09 9.65
C LEU A 99 10.59 -14.09 8.13
N ILE A 100 11.75 -13.71 7.64
CA ILE A 100 12.14 -13.79 6.23
C ILE A 100 13.34 -14.73 6.13
N GLY A 101 13.15 -15.85 5.40
CA GLY A 101 14.19 -16.88 5.33
C GLY A 101 14.61 -17.45 6.69
N GLY A 102 13.69 -17.46 7.66
CA GLY A 102 13.94 -17.91 9.03
C GLY A 102 14.50 -16.85 9.99
N LEU A 103 14.87 -15.67 9.49
CA LEU A 103 15.40 -14.57 10.32
C LEU A 103 14.30 -13.53 10.66
N PRO A 104 14.25 -13.04 11.91
CA PRO A 104 13.30 -12.01 12.31
C PRO A 104 13.48 -10.73 11.49
N LEU A 105 12.37 -10.21 10.94
CA LEU A 105 12.36 -8.93 10.27
C LEU A 105 12.36 -7.80 11.30
N ASP A 106 13.26 -6.82 11.12
CA ASP A 106 13.21 -5.58 11.89
C ASP A 106 12.09 -4.68 11.37
N GLU A 107 11.17 -4.33 12.27
CA GLU A 107 9.94 -3.62 11.94
C GLU A 107 9.71 -2.42 12.89
N PRO A 108 10.60 -1.41 12.88
CA PRO A 108 10.56 -0.29 13.83
C PRO A 108 9.31 0.61 13.69
N TYR A 109 8.55 0.44 12.63
CA TYR A 109 7.30 1.16 12.37
C TYR A 109 6.08 0.58 13.10
N LEU A 110 6.23 -0.57 13.76
CA LEU A 110 5.14 -1.20 14.49
C LEU A 110 4.95 -0.55 15.88
N ASP A 111 3.69 -0.47 16.26
CA ASP A 111 3.30 -0.02 17.60
C ASP A 111 2.74 -1.22 18.38
N PRO A 112 3.22 -1.48 19.62
CA PRO A 112 2.70 -2.53 20.49
C PRO A 112 1.18 -2.47 20.70
N LEU A 113 0.58 -1.29 20.60
CA LEU A 113 -0.88 -1.12 20.70
C LEU A 113 -1.65 -1.73 19.53
N HIS A 114 -0.98 -1.98 18.42
CA HIS A 114 -1.56 -2.45 17.15
C HIS A 114 -1.03 -3.84 16.71
N THR A 115 -0.30 -4.53 17.62
CA THR A 115 0.35 -5.82 17.34
C THR A 115 0.19 -6.83 18.49
N ARG A 116 -0.94 -6.79 19.19
CA ARG A 116 -1.18 -7.59 20.40
C ARG A 116 -1.53 -9.05 20.10
N ARG A 117 -2.15 -9.29 18.94
CA ARG A 117 -2.62 -10.63 18.59
C ARG A 117 -1.48 -11.47 18.03
N PRO A 118 -1.28 -12.70 18.53
CA PRO A 118 -0.31 -13.58 17.93
C PRO A 118 -0.68 -13.83 16.47
N ILE A 119 0.32 -13.77 15.60
CA ILE A 119 0.17 -14.10 14.20
C ILE A 119 0.49 -15.59 14.09
N THR A 120 -0.50 -16.37 13.66
CA THR A 120 -0.32 -17.80 13.36
C THR A 120 -0.66 -17.99 11.89
N ARG A 121 0.31 -18.44 11.11
CA ARG A 121 0.14 -18.81 9.71
C ARG A 121 1.28 -19.73 9.30
N GLU A 122 0.98 -20.66 8.42
CA GLU A 122 1.99 -21.48 7.75
C GLU A 122 2.95 -20.61 6.94
N ALA A 123 4.21 -21.04 6.85
CA ALA A 123 5.23 -20.40 6.03
C ALA A 123 4.80 -20.40 4.56
N VAL A 124 5.08 -19.32 3.85
CA VAL A 124 4.74 -19.16 2.43
C VAL A 124 5.99 -18.76 1.67
N THR A 125 6.38 -19.56 0.70
CA THR A 125 7.43 -19.21 -0.26
C THR A 125 6.81 -18.45 -1.42
N LEU A 126 7.36 -17.28 -1.71
CA LEU A 126 6.85 -16.35 -2.73
C LEU A 126 7.41 -16.73 -4.10
N GLY A 127 6.55 -16.72 -5.12
CA GLY A 127 6.95 -16.87 -6.51
C GLY A 127 7.73 -15.65 -7.05
N GLU A 128 8.24 -15.74 -8.27
CA GLU A 128 9.08 -14.72 -8.92
C GLU A 128 8.40 -13.34 -9.07
N ASN A 129 7.08 -13.28 -9.07
CA ASN A 129 6.31 -12.05 -9.20
C ASN A 129 5.40 -11.81 -8.00
N GLU A 130 5.63 -12.49 -6.89
CA GLU A 130 4.78 -12.41 -5.72
C GLU A 130 5.40 -11.57 -4.61
N TYR A 131 4.55 -10.80 -3.96
CA TYR A 131 4.89 -9.94 -2.84
C TYR A 131 3.99 -10.26 -1.65
N PHE A 132 4.55 -10.27 -0.47
CA PHE A 132 3.78 -10.37 0.75
C PHE A 132 3.62 -8.99 1.38
N VAL A 133 2.37 -8.55 1.55
CA VAL A 133 2.06 -7.21 2.05
C VAL A 133 1.26 -7.27 3.33
N LEU A 134 1.62 -6.45 4.31
CA LEU A 134 0.95 -6.36 5.61
C LEU A 134 0.47 -4.94 5.91
N GLY A 135 -0.56 -4.85 6.72
CA GLY A 135 -0.88 -3.59 7.38
C GLY A 135 0.00 -3.36 8.60
N ASP A 136 0.34 -2.13 8.91
CA ASP A 136 1.10 -1.80 10.11
C ASP A 136 0.25 -2.01 11.37
N ASN A 137 -1.07 -1.80 11.30
CA ASN A 137 -2.00 -2.27 12.32
C ASN A 137 -2.28 -3.76 12.13
N ARG A 138 -1.44 -4.59 12.73
CA ARG A 138 -1.51 -6.06 12.61
C ARG A 138 -2.83 -6.63 13.09
N ASP A 139 -3.41 -6.05 14.12
CA ASP A 139 -4.67 -6.48 14.72
C ASP A 139 -5.89 -6.07 13.90
N GLY A 140 -5.79 -4.96 13.18
CA GLY A 140 -6.87 -4.33 12.41
C GLY A 140 -6.70 -4.38 10.90
N SER A 141 -5.87 -5.27 10.36
CA SER A 141 -5.59 -5.35 8.93
C SER A 141 -6.02 -6.69 8.33
N ARG A 142 -6.77 -6.61 7.23
CA ARG A 142 -6.92 -7.74 6.31
C ARG A 142 -5.92 -7.56 5.18
N ASP A 143 -4.93 -8.44 5.09
CA ASP A 143 -3.77 -8.36 4.21
C ASP A 143 -3.35 -9.76 3.71
N SER A 144 -2.13 -9.93 3.26
CA SER A 144 -1.63 -11.20 2.73
C SER A 144 -1.74 -12.38 3.69
N ARG A 145 -1.88 -12.14 4.98
CA ARG A 145 -2.18 -13.19 5.97
C ARG A 145 -3.53 -13.87 5.71
N ALA A 146 -4.49 -13.12 5.19
CA ALA A 146 -5.84 -13.59 4.95
C ALA A 146 -6.11 -13.98 3.49
N VAL A 147 -5.36 -13.39 2.54
CA VAL A 147 -5.66 -13.53 1.10
C VAL A 147 -4.53 -14.14 0.30
N GLY A 148 -3.36 -14.39 0.91
CA GLY A 148 -2.17 -14.88 0.23
C GLY A 148 -1.30 -13.78 -0.36
N PRO A 149 -0.21 -14.18 -1.04
CA PRO A 149 0.68 -13.27 -1.75
C PRO A 149 -0.06 -12.47 -2.82
N LEU A 150 0.51 -11.32 -3.16
CA LEU A 150 0.03 -10.45 -4.22
C LEU A 150 0.94 -10.54 -5.44
N ASP A 151 0.35 -10.80 -6.60
CA ASP A 151 1.05 -10.64 -7.88
C ASP A 151 1.50 -9.18 -8.05
N ARG A 152 2.68 -8.98 -8.61
CA ARG A 152 3.29 -7.68 -8.90
C ARG A 152 2.32 -6.72 -9.62
N ARG A 153 1.49 -7.23 -10.51
CA ARG A 153 0.50 -6.45 -11.28
C ARG A 153 -0.61 -5.86 -10.41
N MET A 154 -0.80 -6.37 -9.21
CA MET A 154 -1.76 -5.84 -8.24
C MET A 154 -1.22 -4.64 -7.46
N ILE A 155 0.09 -4.36 -7.53
CA ILE A 155 0.74 -3.22 -6.89
C ILE A 155 0.76 -2.06 -7.87
N VAL A 156 0.00 -0.99 -7.55
CA VAL A 156 -0.28 0.12 -8.47
C VAL A 156 0.72 1.26 -8.35
N GLY A 157 1.17 1.55 -7.14
CA GLY A 157 2.06 2.67 -6.90
C GLY A 157 2.55 2.74 -5.46
N ARG A 158 3.53 3.60 -5.24
CA ARG A 158 4.18 3.83 -3.95
C ARG A 158 3.66 5.11 -3.31
N VAL A 159 3.36 5.05 -2.02
CA VAL A 159 3.09 6.23 -1.21
C VAL A 159 4.41 6.95 -0.94
N ARG A 160 4.55 8.21 -1.39
CA ARG A 160 5.80 8.98 -1.27
C ARG A 160 5.76 10.00 -0.16
N PHE A 161 4.68 10.79 -0.12
CA PHE A 161 4.53 11.90 0.81
C PHE A 161 3.13 11.91 1.39
N LEU A 162 3.05 12.34 2.64
CA LEU A 162 1.79 12.64 3.32
C LEU A 162 1.66 14.14 3.43
N LEU A 163 0.48 14.65 3.12
CA LEU A 163 0.17 16.03 3.48
C LEU A 163 -0.12 16.11 4.99
N PRO A 164 0.21 17.25 5.64
CA PRO A 164 -0.09 17.45 7.04
C PRO A 164 -1.57 17.15 7.32
N PHE A 165 -1.83 16.34 8.34
CA PHE A 165 -3.18 16.02 8.75
C PHE A 165 -3.72 17.19 9.57
N HIS A 166 -4.60 17.99 8.97
CA HIS A 166 -5.44 18.92 9.70
C HIS A 166 -6.82 18.27 9.86
N PRO A 167 -7.20 17.80 11.07
CA PRO A 167 -8.55 17.28 11.28
C PRO A 167 -9.54 18.43 11.06
N VAL A 168 -10.34 18.34 10.00
CA VAL A 168 -11.48 19.25 9.80
C VAL A 168 -12.51 18.87 10.86
N GLY A 169 -12.73 19.73 11.84
CA GLY A 169 -13.78 19.53 12.84
C GLY A 169 -13.33 19.19 14.26
N ALA A 170 -12.11 19.51 14.67
CA ALA A 170 -11.80 19.70 16.09
C ALA A 170 -12.24 21.12 16.52
N GLY A 171 -13.49 21.44 16.24
CA GLY A 171 -14.21 22.55 16.89
C GLY A 171 -14.68 22.07 18.25
N LYS A 172 -14.44 22.91 19.25
CA LYS A 172 -14.75 22.79 20.68
C LYS A 172 -16.18 22.33 20.95
#